data_c084ffc4d61782814795157cb9d72e42
#
_entry.id   c084ffc4d61782814795157cb9d72e42
#
_cell.length_a   1.000
_cell.length_b   1.000
_cell.length_c   1.000
_cell.angle_alpha   90.00
_cell.angle_beta   90.00
_cell.angle_gamma   90.00
#
_symmetry.space_group_name_H-M   'P 1'
#
loop_
_entity.id
_entity.type
_entity.pdbx_description
1 polymer ?
#
loop_
_entity_poly.entity_id
_entity_poly.type
_entity_poly.pdbx_seq_one_letter_code
_entity_poly.pdbx_strand_id
1 'polypeptide(L)'
;MMVRRFAFVPLALLGLAGASTAARADDATSQAIWKRYWMAIEVEKNCNNVAFSQGQYDAMTQVINRRIDYDLGAGVRHELIADAKTEAHDLTFKYSCKDPRAVDLLALYNTDLAPVAQ
;
A
#
# COMPACT_ATOMS: atom_id res chain seq x y z
N MET A 1 20.72 -40.88 -22.18
CA MET A 1 19.67 -40.43 -23.10
C MET A 1 18.33 -40.22 -22.45
N MET A 2 17.87 -41.16 -21.70
CA MET A 2 16.57 -41.01 -21.02
C MET A 2 16.57 -39.95 -19.94
N VAL A 3 17.69 -39.76 -19.33
CA VAL A 3 17.85 -38.76 -18.26
C VAL A 3 17.46 -37.37 -18.72
N ARG A 4 17.73 -37.03 -19.96
CA ARG A 4 17.43 -35.71 -20.50
C ARG A 4 15.94 -35.40 -20.52
N ARG A 5 15.11 -36.39 -20.67
CA ARG A 5 13.66 -36.21 -20.74
C ARG A 5 13.07 -35.75 -19.40
N PHE A 6 13.65 -36.18 -18.33
CA PHE A 6 13.18 -35.82 -17.00
C PHE A 6 13.44 -34.39 -16.66
N ALA A 7 14.45 -33.78 -17.28
CA ALA A 7 14.78 -32.39 -17.01
C ALA A 7 13.71 -31.41 -17.52
N PHE A 8 13.02 -31.76 -18.60
CA PHE A 8 12.01 -30.86 -19.16
C PHE A 8 10.77 -30.75 -18.30
N VAL A 9 10.31 -31.86 -17.75
CA VAL A 9 9.08 -31.88 -16.93
C VAL A 9 9.20 -31.01 -15.69
N PRO A 10 10.27 -31.13 -14.90
CA PRO A 10 10.45 -30.24 -13.75
C PRO A 10 10.53 -28.77 -14.12
N LEU A 11 11.17 -28.44 -15.22
CA LEU A 11 11.31 -27.07 -15.66
C LEU A 11 9.95 -26.45 -16.01
N ALA A 12 9.09 -27.22 -16.68
CA ALA A 12 7.76 -26.73 -17.01
C ALA A 12 6.92 -26.46 -15.77
N LEU A 13 6.99 -27.33 -14.79
CA LEU A 13 6.28 -27.17 -13.54
C LEU A 13 6.78 -25.93 -12.77
N LEU A 14 8.07 -25.73 -12.75
CA LEU A 14 8.66 -24.56 -12.10
C LEU A 14 8.20 -23.26 -12.77
N GLY A 15 8.07 -23.25 -14.09
CA GLY A 15 7.58 -22.10 -14.81
C GLY A 15 6.16 -21.72 -14.42
N LEU A 16 5.28 -22.71 -14.30
CA LEU A 16 3.90 -22.46 -13.89
C LEU A 16 3.82 -21.96 -12.46
N ALA A 17 4.59 -22.55 -11.55
CA ALA A 17 4.64 -22.11 -10.17
C ALA A 17 5.17 -20.68 -10.06
N GLY A 18 6.15 -20.31 -10.89
CA GLY A 18 6.69 -18.97 -10.93
C GLY A 18 5.65 -17.93 -11.34
N ALA A 19 4.82 -18.25 -12.33
CA ALA A 19 3.76 -17.34 -12.76
C ALA A 19 2.73 -17.09 -11.67
N SER A 20 2.31 -18.12 -10.95
CA SER A 20 1.36 -18.00 -9.83
C SER A 20 1.95 -17.16 -8.69
N THR A 21 3.22 -17.35 -8.39
CA THR A 21 3.92 -16.60 -7.36
C THR A 21 4.01 -15.11 -7.72
N ALA A 22 4.28 -14.80 -8.99
CA ALA A 22 4.35 -13.42 -9.46
C ALA A 22 3.00 -12.70 -9.29
N ALA A 23 1.88 -13.35 -9.60
CA ALA A 23 0.55 -12.78 -9.43
C ALA A 23 0.26 -12.45 -7.96
N ARG A 24 0.65 -13.33 -7.04
CA ARG A 24 0.50 -13.07 -5.60
C ARG A 24 1.38 -11.93 -5.12
N ALA A 25 2.60 -11.83 -5.64
CA ALA A 25 3.51 -10.76 -5.29
C ALA A 25 2.93 -9.40 -5.70
N ASP A 26 2.32 -9.30 -6.89
CA ASP A 26 1.69 -8.07 -7.36
C ASP A 26 0.55 -7.64 -6.43
N ASP A 27 -0.31 -8.58 -6.03
CA ASP A 27 -1.40 -8.30 -5.10
C ASP A 27 -0.88 -7.84 -3.74
N ALA A 28 0.12 -8.53 -3.20
CA ALA A 28 0.75 -8.16 -1.93
C ALA A 28 1.40 -6.77 -2.02
N THR A 29 2.00 -6.44 -3.15
CA THR A 29 2.58 -5.12 -3.39
C THR A 29 1.51 -4.04 -3.41
N SER A 30 0.39 -4.28 -4.09
CA SER A 30 -0.74 -3.34 -4.13
C SER A 30 -1.31 -3.10 -2.75
N GLN A 31 -1.44 -4.15 -1.93
CA GLN A 31 -1.91 -4.02 -0.55
C GLN A 31 -0.97 -3.16 0.29
N ALA A 32 0.33 -3.38 0.17
CA ALA A 32 1.33 -2.61 0.90
C ALA A 32 1.30 -1.13 0.50
N ILE A 33 1.18 -0.84 -0.78
CA ILE A 33 1.09 0.52 -1.30
C ILE A 33 -0.18 1.21 -0.76
N TRP A 34 -1.32 0.57 -0.86
CA TRP A 34 -2.60 1.09 -0.38
C TRP A 34 -2.52 1.46 1.10
N LYS A 35 -2.05 0.52 1.93
CA LYS A 35 -1.94 0.73 3.36
C LYS A 35 -0.98 1.88 3.70
N ARG A 36 0.16 1.95 3.02
CA ARG A 36 1.16 2.99 3.26
C ARG A 36 0.61 4.38 2.99
N TYR A 37 -0.13 4.58 1.90
CA TYR A 37 -0.74 5.87 1.61
C TYR A 37 -1.79 6.26 2.65
N TRP A 38 -2.60 5.31 3.09
CA TRP A 38 -3.59 5.59 4.13
C TRP A 38 -2.94 5.89 5.47
N MET A 39 -1.81 5.25 5.78
CA MET A 39 -1.02 5.63 6.95
C MET A 39 -0.49 7.06 6.82
N ALA A 40 -0.05 7.47 5.63
CA ALA A 40 0.42 8.83 5.38
C ALA A 40 -0.69 9.86 5.64
N ILE A 41 -1.90 9.58 5.20
CA ILE A 41 -3.07 10.45 5.45
C ILE A 41 -3.32 10.57 6.95
N GLU A 42 -3.32 9.45 7.67
CA GLU A 42 -3.59 9.46 9.12
C GLU A 42 -2.48 10.17 9.91
N VAL A 43 -1.23 9.99 9.53
CA VAL A 43 -0.11 10.68 10.17
C VAL A 43 -0.23 12.20 9.94
N GLU A 44 -0.61 12.63 8.73
CA GLU A 44 -0.84 14.03 8.45
C GLU A 44 -1.95 14.59 9.34
N LYS A 45 -3.05 13.88 9.47
CA LYS A 45 -4.16 14.28 10.34
C LYS A 45 -3.72 14.43 11.79
N ASN A 46 -2.98 13.44 12.29
CA ASN A 46 -2.60 13.40 13.70
C ASN A 46 -1.48 14.39 14.03
N CYS A 47 -0.52 14.55 13.13
CA CYS A 47 0.66 15.39 13.40
C CYS A 47 0.42 16.87 13.09
N ASN A 48 -0.36 17.16 12.08
CA ASN A 48 -0.63 18.54 11.65
C ASN A 48 -2.05 19.01 11.98
N ASN A 49 -2.80 18.17 12.69
CA ASN A 49 -4.14 18.48 13.16
C ASN A 49 -5.07 18.93 12.02
N VAL A 50 -5.07 18.15 10.94
CA VAL A 50 -5.83 18.43 9.74
C VAL A 50 -7.07 17.55 9.69
N ALA A 51 -8.19 18.10 9.23
CA ALA A 51 -9.39 17.35 8.91
C ALA A 51 -9.67 17.48 7.42
N PHE A 52 -9.94 16.36 6.75
CA PHE A 52 -10.21 16.35 5.32
C PHE A 52 -11.70 16.25 5.04
N SER A 53 -12.15 16.96 4.01
CA SER A 53 -13.50 16.83 3.48
C SER A 53 -13.64 15.55 2.68
N GLN A 54 -14.88 15.15 2.38
CA GLN A 54 -15.13 13.99 1.52
C GLN A 54 -14.50 14.18 0.14
N GLY A 55 -14.59 15.39 -0.42
CA GLY A 55 -13.98 15.67 -1.73
C GLY A 55 -12.46 15.52 -1.71
N GLN A 56 -11.81 15.92 -0.63
CA GLN A 56 -10.37 15.72 -0.47
C GLN A 56 -10.00 14.25 -0.37
N TYR A 57 -10.77 13.47 0.40
CA TYR A 57 -10.58 12.02 0.47
C TYR A 57 -10.76 11.37 -0.90
N ASP A 58 -11.77 11.77 -1.64
CA ASP A 58 -12.03 11.22 -2.97
C ASP A 58 -10.87 11.51 -3.93
N ALA A 59 -10.36 12.73 -3.91
CA ALA A 59 -9.22 13.11 -4.75
C ALA A 59 -7.96 12.32 -4.40
N MET A 60 -7.66 12.19 -3.12
CA MET A 60 -6.51 11.40 -2.66
C MET A 60 -6.67 9.91 -3.01
N THR A 61 -7.88 9.38 -2.84
CA THR A 61 -8.17 7.99 -3.18
C THR A 61 -7.92 7.70 -4.66
N GLN A 62 -8.25 8.63 -5.54
CA GLN A 62 -7.96 8.46 -6.96
C GLN A 62 -6.46 8.37 -7.25
N VAL A 63 -5.65 9.19 -6.58
CA VAL A 63 -4.20 9.10 -6.72
C VAL A 63 -3.70 7.72 -6.29
N ILE A 64 -4.16 7.24 -5.13
CA ILE A 64 -3.74 5.95 -4.59
C ILE A 64 -4.18 4.81 -5.52
N ASN A 65 -5.41 4.86 -6.02
CA ASN A 65 -5.92 3.86 -6.95
C ASN A 65 -5.06 3.74 -8.21
N ARG A 66 -4.58 4.86 -8.73
CA ARG A 66 -3.70 4.82 -9.90
C ARG A 66 -2.36 4.16 -9.59
N ARG A 67 -1.87 4.29 -8.36
CA ARG A 67 -0.62 3.65 -7.94
C ARG A 67 -0.74 2.13 -7.85
N ILE A 68 -1.92 1.61 -7.66
CA ILE A 68 -2.18 0.17 -7.55
C ILE A 68 -2.97 -0.36 -8.75
N ASP A 69 -3.13 0.43 -9.80
CA ASP A 69 -3.89 0.08 -11.02
C ASP A 69 -5.31 -0.41 -10.73
N TYR A 70 -5.94 0.12 -9.68
CA TYR A 70 -7.29 -0.27 -9.26
C TYR A 70 -7.42 -1.76 -8.93
N ASP A 71 -6.36 -2.38 -8.46
CA ASP A 71 -6.20 -3.84 -8.39
C ASP A 71 -6.77 -4.49 -7.11
N LEU A 72 -7.24 -3.71 -6.14
CA LEU A 72 -7.73 -4.25 -4.87
C LEU A 72 -9.24 -4.20 -4.78
N GLY A 73 -9.83 -5.28 -4.26
CA GLY A 73 -11.25 -5.34 -3.96
C GLY A 73 -11.66 -4.43 -2.81
N ALA A 74 -12.95 -4.07 -2.77
CA ALA A 74 -13.48 -3.11 -1.78
C ALA A 74 -13.29 -3.58 -0.34
N GLY A 75 -13.50 -4.87 -0.07
CA GLY A 75 -13.35 -5.42 1.28
C GLY A 75 -11.92 -5.32 1.79
N VAL A 76 -10.96 -5.69 0.94
CA VAL A 76 -9.53 -5.62 1.28
C VAL A 76 -9.12 -4.18 1.54
N ARG A 77 -9.55 -3.26 0.69
CA ARG A 77 -9.26 -1.82 0.86
C ARG A 77 -9.75 -1.32 2.20
N HIS A 78 -10.96 -1.69 2.57
CA HIS A 78 -11.57 -1.24 3.81
C HIS A 78 -10.82 -1.75 5.03
N GLU A 79 -10.44 -3.02 5.02
CA GLU A 79 -9.65 -3.62 6.11
C GLU A 79 -8.28 -2.95 6.24
N LEU A 80 -7.62 -2.69 5.12
CA LEU A 80 -6.31 -2.05 5.12
C LEU A 80 -6.37 -0.60 5.62
N ILE A 81 -7.45 0.11 5.35
CA ILE A 81 -7.66 1.46 5.90
C ILE A 81 -7.77 1.40 7.43
N ALA A 82 -8.52 0.43 7.95
CA ALA A 82 -8.65 0.25 9.40
C ALA A 82 -7.30 -0.07 10.05
N ASP A 83 -6.53 -0.97 9.43
CA ASP A 83 -5.19 -1.31 9.91
C ASP A 83 -4.26 -0.10 9.85
N ALA A 84 -4.32 0.67 8.77
CA ALA A 84 -3.51 1.88 8.61
C ALA A 84 -3.80 2.90 9.71
N LYS A 85 -5.07 3.10 10.05
CA LYS A 85 -5.46 4.01 11.13
C LYS A 85 -4.89 3.58 12.47
N THR A 86 -4.97 2.30 12.77
CA THR A 86 -4.45 1.75 14.03
C THR A 86 -2.94 1.91 14.10
N GLU A 87 -2.23 1.54 13.05
CA GLU A 87 -0.77 1.62 13.03
C GLU A 87 -0.27 3.06 13.04
N ALA A 88 -0.93 3.94 12.32
CA ALA A 88 -0.57 5.36 12.31
C ALA A 88 -0.83 6.00 13.67
N HIS A 89 -1.94 5.66 14.32
CA HIS A 89 -2.25 6.12 15.68
C HIS A 89 -1.14 5.68 16.64
N ASP A 90 -0.78 4.41 16.63
CA ASP A 90 0.28 3.89 17.47
C ASP A 90 1.60 4.60 17.22
N LEU A 91 1.95 4.81 15.94
CA LEU A 91 3.19 5.47 15.56
C LEU A 91 3.25 6.89 16.12
N THR A 92 2.18 7.67 16.00
CA THR A 92 2.18 9.07 16.41
C THR A 92 2.03 9.25 17.92
N PHE A 93 1.29 8.40 18.61
CA PHE A 93 1.03 8.54 20.03
C PHE A 93 2.02 7.79 20.93
N LYS A 94 2.50 6.62 20.51
CA LYS A 94 3.50 5.87 21.29
C LYS A 94 4.92 6.34 21.03
N TYR A 95 5.21 6.81 19.81
CA TYR A 95 6.55 7.24 19.43
C TYR A 95 6.62 8.76 19.31
N SER A 96 6.31 9.31 18.16
CA SER A 96 6.08 10.75 17.95
C SER A 96 5.99 11.06 16.46
N CYS A 97 5.58 12.30 16.15
CA CYS A 97 5.60 12.80 14.77
C CYS A 97 7.03 13.02 14.24
N LYS A 98 8.02 12.97 15.11
CA LYS A 98 9.45 13.10 14.74
C LYS A 98 10.12 11.76 14.51
N ASP A 99 9.43 10.65 14.79
CA ASP A 99 9.95 9.33 14.46
C ASP A 99 10.24 9.25 12.97
N PRO A 100 11.38 8.67 12.54
CA PRO A 100 11.72 8.60 11.12
C PRO A 100 10.64 7.98 10.24
N ARG A 101 9.88 7.02 10.77
CA ARG A 101 8.77 6.41 10.03
C ARG A 101 7.64 7.40 9.80
N ALA A 102 7.33 8.24 10.78
CA ALA A 102 6.33 9.29 10.64
C ALA A 102 6.80 10.37 9.67
N VAL A 103 8.05 10.76 9.75
CA VAL A 103 8.66 11.75 8.83
C VAL A 103 8.59 11.24 7.39
N ASP A 104 8.88 9.96 7.15
CA ASP A 104 8.79 9.37 5.82
C ASP A 104 7.35 9.39 5.28
N LEU A 105 6.37 9.10 6.13
CA LEU A 105 4.96 9.12 5.74
C LEU A 105 4.48 10.54 5.45
N LEU A 106 4.92 11.52 6.22
CA LEU A 106 4.61 12.93 5.96
C LEU A 106 5.23 13.39 4.64
N ALA A 107 6.43 12.95 4.32
CA ALA A 107 7.07 13.24 3.03
C ALA A 107 6.27 12.64 1.88
N LEU A 108 5.81 11.41 2.03
CA LEU A 108 4.96 10.76 1.03
C LEU A 108 3.66 11.53 0.81
N TYR A 109 3.00 11.92 1.91
CA TYR A 109 1.80 12.74 1.84
C TYR A 109 2.07 14.04 1.06
N ASN A 110 3.10 14.78 1.45
CA ASN A 110 3.42 16.07 0.86
C ASN A 110 3.74 15.98 -0.62
N THR A 111 4.43 14.93 -1.04
CA THR A 111 4.81 14.75 -2.43
C THR A 111 3.64 14.29 -3.31
N ASP A 112 2.87 13.32 -2.85
CA ASP A 112 1.92 12.61 -3.70
C ASP A 112 0.46 13.02 -3.48
N LEU A 113 0.08 13.40 -2.29
CA LEU A 113 -1.33 13.63 -1.92
C LEU A 113 -1.68 15.09 -1.69
N ALA A 114 -0.81 15.84 -1.05
CA ALA A 114 -1.06 17.25 -0.77
C ALA A 114 -1.45 18.07 -2.01
N PRO A 115 -0.85 17.84 -3.20
CA PRO A 115 -1.23 18.60 -4.39
C PRO A 115 -2.70 18.45 -4.79
N VAL A 116 -3.34 17.32 -4.49
CA VAL A 116 -4.76 17.08 -4.83
C VAL A 116 -5.69 17.34 -3.64
N ALA A 117 -5.16 17.47 -2.44
CA ALA A 117 -5.96 17.65 -1.22
C ALA A 117 -6.25 19.12 -0.90
N GLN A 118 -5.86 20.00 -1.77
CA GLN A 118 -6.07 21.44 -1.60
C GLN A 118 -7.49 21.88 -1.89
#